data_a2ab7efc8e682052749158512dda4382
#
_entry.id   a2ab7efc8e682052749158512dda4382
#
_cell.length_a   1.000
_cell.length_b   1.000
_cell.length_c   1.000
_cell.angle_alpha   90.00
_cell.angle_beta   90.00
_cell.angle_gamma   90.00
#
_symmetry.space_group_name_H-M   'P 1'
#
loop_
_entity.id
_entity.type
_entity.pdbx_description
1 polymer ?
#
loop_
_entity_poly.entity_id
_entity_poly.type
_entity_poly.pdbx_seq_one_letter_code
_entity_poly.pdbx_strand_id
1 'polypeptide(L)'
;MTISILQRAVTAAAIGAIPVLTICVFIPLAVYAGNSGEFAASYYDFLRVILPYAAIIVAGFALLGVLLNGLPYRRCLAVIAALGLLVWLQGHILVWDYGVLDGRDINWFEDAWRGVLDLAIWCVVLYVAFTGYERFGRVLVLAAATTFGIQCVAAAMVLVSEASTLQAPSEIDLQRIAGEAITRFSRQQNVVLIVMDGFQSDLFSDIIDDPANVELKQQLQGFTLFRDNLGVYPYTQMTVPAMLSGRLYRNEMPVDDFINDVFKGDTILNAAFDAGFEVDIAAPIALKNIYSRGKHSHAFGITASENATEEFYILNDAAKLMDLSLFRVVPHFAKSLVHLDHLWLFQSTVQPGANLAVQYFSDLLFLSRLADQMTVDRDTPVYKMIHVMLSHRPTVGNERCEFDGFRETTKANVIIQSRCGLMRVVDVLRRMRDLGIYQQSLIVLMGDHGAWVPVDTLMNEQDNRAGVKPMWVAMATPVLAIKPPGVMGNIRVSGAPTSVVDVPATISDLLGLETQFDGMPVFSISNEAPRLRRHLFYKFGMNPDAKGYLFPILEYGVYGSTLDASAWHLGAKHLPSETIHGVNDAP
;
A
#
# COMPACT_ATOMS: atom_id res chain seq x y z
N MET A 1 13.31 -26.05 -51.73
CA MET A 1 14.42 -26.20 -50.77
C MET A 1 13.88 -26.73 -49.46
N THR A 2 14.31 -27.90 -49.04
CA THR A 2 14.00 -28.46 -47.72
C THR A 2 14.80 -27.69 -46.66
N ILE A 3 14.11 -26.95 -45.81
CA ILE A 3 14.70 -26.24 -44.67
C ILE A 3 15.37 -27.29 -43.76
N SER A 4 16.65 -27.09 -43.40
CA SER A 4 17.38 -28.03 -42.52
C SER A 4 16.75 -28.03 -41.10
N ILE A 5 16.95 -29.11 -40.35
CA ILE A 5 16.46 -29.22 -38.95
C ILE A 5 17.02 -28.06 -38.11
N LEU A 6 18.30 -27.74 -38.26
CA LEU A 6 18.93 -26.64 -37.55
C LEU A 6 18.28 -25.28 -37.87
N GLN A 7 18.01 -25.01 -39.15
CA GLN A 7 17.34 -23.78 -39.57
C GLN A 7 15.92 -23.68 -38.99
N ARG A 8 15.19 -24.81 -38.92
CA ARG A 8 13.85 -24.84 -38.27
C ARG A 8 13.92 -24.56 -36.80
N ALA A 9 14.87 -25.18 -36.08
CA ALA A 9 15.08 -24.96 -34.66
C ALA A 9 15.43 -23.48 -34.35
N VAL A 10 16.40 -22.93 -35.08
CA VAL A 10 16.83 -21.53 -34.89
C VAL A 10 15.68 -20.54 -35.20
N THR A 11 14.94 -20.77 -36.29
CA THR A 11 13.80 -19.91 -36.64
C THR A 11 12.68 -19.98 -35.58
N ALA A 12 12.36 -21.17 -35.08
CA ALA A 12 11.36 -21.36 -34.06
C ALA A 12 11.79 -20.72 -32.74
N ALA A 13 13.06 -20.85 -32.35
CA ALA A 13 13.61 -20.16 -31.19
C ALA A 13 13.57 -18.64 -31.34
N ALA A 14 13.96 -18.10 -32.48
CA ALA A 14 13.96 -16.65 -32.73
C ALA A 14 12.54 -16.05 -32.67
N ILE A 15 11.55 -16.70 -33.28
CA ILE A 15 10.16 -16.25 -33.22
C ILE A 15 9.57 -16.46 -31.82
N GLY A 16 9.90 -17.58 -31.16
CA GLY A 16 9.48 -17.88 -29.77
C GLY A 16 10.08 -16.94 -28.75
N ALA A 17 11.27 -16.40 -29.00
CA ALA A 17 11.90 -15.41 -28.14
C ALA A 17 11.07 -14.10 -28.05
N ILE A 18 10.28 -13.75 -29.08
CA ILE A 18 9.48 -12.52 -29.10
C ILE A 18 8.48 -12.47 -27.92
N PRO A 19 7.49 -13.40 -27.81
CA PRO A 19 6.56 -13.38 -26.69
C PRO A 19 7.25 -13.60 -25.34
N VAL A 20 8.28 -14.46 -25.30
CA VAL A 20 9.00 -14.76 -24.05
C VAL A 20 9.71 -13.52 -23.50
N LEU A 21 10.49 -12.82 -24.32
CA LEU A 21 11.21 -11.62 -23.87
C LEU A 21 10.26 -10.45 -23.63
N THR A 22 9.13 -10.39 -24.34
CA THR A 22 8.08 -9.41 -24.03
C THR A 22 7.56 -9.61 -22.61
N ILE A 23 7.21 -10.84 -22.21
CA ILE A 23 6.66 -11.15 -20.89
C ILE A 23 7.74 -11.10 -19.80
N CYS A 24 8.94 -11.64 -20.08
CA CYS A 24 9.96 -11.84 -19.06
C CYS A 24 10.96 -10.67 -18.92
N VAL A 25 11.00 -9.74 -19.88
CA VAL A 25 11.99 -8.64 -19.87
C VAL A 25 11.32 -7.29 -20.09
N PHE A 26 10.65 -7.07 -21.23
CA PHE A 26 10.21 -5.72 -21.59
C PHE A 26 9.05 -5.18 -20.75
N ILE A 27 8.04 -6.02 -20.49
CA ILE A 27 6.93 -5.62 -19.61
C ILE A 27 7.40 -5.47 -18.16
N PRO A 28 8.17 -6.41 -17.58
CA PRO A 28 8.76 -6.21 -16.26
C PRO A 28 9.60 -4.94 -16.14
N LEU A 29 10.41 -4.61 -17.15
CA LEU A 29 11.19 -3.37 -17.16
C LEU A 29 10.29 -2.13 -17.06
N ALA A 30 9.21 -2.09 -17.84
CA ALA A 30 8.26 -0.98 -17.82
C ALA A 30 7.48 -0.89 -16.50
N VAL A 31 7.10 -2.04 -15.92
CA VAL A 31 6.43 -2.10 -14.61
C VAL A 31 7.37 -1.67 -13.50
N TYR A 32 8.61 -2.18 -13.49
CA TYR A 32 9.63 -1.84 -12.50
C TYR A 32 9.99 -0.35 -12.54
N ALA A 33 10.28 0.21 -13.72
CA ALA A 33 10.65 1.62 -13.86
C ALA A 33 9.55 2.58 -13.38
N GLY A 34 8.28 2.21 -13.55
CA GLY A 34 7.15 3.01 -13.04
C GLY A 34 6.84 2.82 -11.55
N ASN A 35 7.41 1.80 -10.89
CA ASN A 35 7.07 1.41 -9.52
C ASN A 35 8.30 0.94 -8.73
N SER A 36 9.49 1.46 -9.03
CA SER A 36 10.76 0.99 -8.44
C SER A 36 10.78 1.04 -6.92
N GLY A 37 10.12 2.04 -6.32
CA GLY A 37 9.98 2.17 -4.88
C GLY A 37 9.16 1.07 -4.17
N GLU A 38 8.48 0.20 -4.93
CA GLU A 38 7.70 -0.94 -4.41
C GLU A 38 8.51 -2.25 -4.35
N PHE A 39 9.78 -2.22 -4.78
CA PHE A 39 10.66 -3.37 -4.84
C PHE A 39 11.92 -3.13 -4.01
N ALA A 40 12.30 -4.12 -3.20
CA ALA A 40 13.55 -4.11 -2.44
C ALA A 40 14.74 -4.55 -3.30
N ALA A 41 14.51 -5.48 -4.25
CA ALA A 41 15.52 -5.98 -5.18
C ALA A 41 15.64 -5.08 -6.42
N SER A 42 16.84 -5.02 -7.00
CA SER A 42 17.07 -4.30 -8.25
C SER A 42 16.46 -5.03 -9.45
N TYR A 43 16.23 -4.31 -10.56
CA TYR A 43 15.79 -4.95 -11.80
C TYR A 43 16.81 -5.99 -12.32
N TYR A 44 18.10 -5.80 -12.06
CA TYR A 44 19.14 -6.76 -12.47
C TYR A 44 19.08 -8.07 -11.65
N ASP A 45 18.69 -7.99 -10.38
CA ASP A 45 18.48 -9.18 -9.55
C ASP A 45 17.27 -9.97 -10.05
N PHE A 46 16.19 -9.28 -10.43
CA PHE A 46 15.07 -9.90 -11.12
C PHE A 46 15.51 -10.62 -12.39
N LEU A 47 16.33 -10.00 -13.25
CA LEU A 47 16.81 -10.65 -14.48
C LEU A 47 17.62 -11.91 -14.19
N ARG A 48 18.44 -11.94 -13.13
CA ARG A 48 19.19 -13.14 -12.73
C ARG A 48 18.27 -14.32 -12.42
N VAL A 49 17.10 -14.05 -11.82
CA VAL A 49 16.10 -15.09 -11.50
C VAL A 49 15.37 -15.54 -12.75
N ILE A 50 14.89 -14.60 -13.59
CA ILE A 50 13.92 -14.94 -14.66
C ILE A 50 14.58 -15.39 -15.98
N LEU A 51 15.79 -14.92 -16.31
CA LEU A 51 16.43 -15.26 -17.58
C LEU A 51 16.69 -16.75 -17.78
N PRO A 52 17.09 -17.56 -16.78
CA PRO A 52 17.21 -19.00 -16.93
C PRO A 52 15.90 -19.67 -17.36
N TYR A 53 14.77 -19.27 -16.77
CA TYR A 53 13.44 -19.79 -17.14
C TYR A 53 13.04 -19.34 -18.54
N ALA A 54 13.29 -18.09 -18.89
CA ALA A 54 13.05 -17.58 -20.23
C ALA A 54 13.87 -18.37 -21.28
N ALA A 55 15.13 -18.66 -20.99
CA ALA A 55 16.00 -19.47 -21.86
C ALA A 55 15.47 -20.90 -22.05
N ILE A 56 14.97 -21.54 -20.98
CA ILE A 56 14.34 -22.88 -21.05
C ILE A 56 13.11 -22.85 -21.96
N ILE A 57 12.26 -21.83 -21.85
CA ILE A 57 11.05 -21.70 -22.69
C ILE A 57 11.44 -21.50 -24.15
N VAL A 58 12.45 -20.66 -24.45
CA VAL A 58 12.94 -20.45 -25.80
C VAL A 58 13.56 -21.75 -26.36
N ALA A 59 14.28 -22.52 -25.55
CA ALA A 59 14.78 -23.84 -25.93
C ALA A 59 13.64 -24.83 -26.26
N GLY A 60 12.51 -24.74 -25.54
CA GLY A 60 11.29 -25.48 -25.83
C GLY A 60 10.76 -25.15 -27.24
N PHE A 61 10.76 -23.90 -27.66
CA PHE A 61 10.40 -23.50 -29.01
C PHE A 61 11.41 -24.03 -30.06
N ALA A 62 12.72 -24.04 -29.76
CA ALA A 62 13.71 -24.68 -30.63
C ALA A 62 13.41 -26.17 -30.82
N LEU A 63 13.07 -26.88 -29.74
CA LEU A 63 12.70 -28.28 -29.78
C LEU A 63 11.44 -28.52 -30.63
N LEU A 64 10.43 -27.66 -30.56
CA LEU A 64 9.27 -27.71 -31.44
C LEU A 64 9.70 -27.57 -32.94
N GLY A 65 10.68 -26.71 -33.21
CA GLY A 65 11.28 -26.57 -34.55
C GLY A 65 12.02 -27.83 -35.02
N VAL A 66 12.60 -28.63 -34.10
CA VAL A 66 13.18 -29.95 -34.44
C VAL A 66 12.10 -30.96 -34.75
N LEU A 67 11.07 -31.06 -33.89
CA LEU A 67 10.03 -32.08 -33.93
C LEU A 67 9.02 -31.86 -35.08
N LEU A 68 8.63 -30.61 -35.33
CA LEU A 68 7.65 -30.27 -36.35
C LEU A 68 8.28 -30.04 -37.72
N ASN A 69 7.57 -30.43 -38.79
CA ASN A 69 7.95 -30.14 -40.17
C ASN A 69 6.71 -29.82 -41.02
N GLY A 70 6.94 -29.36 -42.25
CA GLY A 70 5.89 -29.11 -43.25
C GLY A 70 4.79 -28.15 -42.71
N LEU A 71 3.56 -28.58 -42.85
CA LEU A 71 2.36 -27.80 -42.50
C LEU A 71 2.26 -27.50 -41.01
N PRO A 72 2.41 -28.46 -40.05
CA PRO A 72 2.37 -28.18 -38.62
C PRO A 72 3.40 -27.16 -38.19
N TYR A 73 4.61 -27.22 -38.70
CA TYR A 73 5.69 -26.28 -38.42
C TYR A 73 5.31 -24.84 -38.82
N ARG A 74 4.80 -24.64 -40.04
CA ARG A 74 4.41 -23.30 -40.54
C ARG A 74 3.28 -22.70 -39.75
N ARG A 75 2.25 -23.52 -39.40
CA ARG A 75 1.14 -23.10 -38.55
C ARG A 75 1.62 -22.71 -37.15
N CYS A 76 2.50 -23.52 -36.57
CA CYS A 76 3.07 -23.26 -35.25
C CYS A 76 3.81 -21.91 -35.23
N LEU A 77 4.68 -21.63 -36.22
CA LEU A 77 5.38 -20.34 -36.31
C LEU A 77 4.43 -19.15 -36.43
N ALA A 78 3.35 -19.26 -37.24
CA ALA A 78 2.38 -18.19 -37.39
C ALA A 78 1.62 -17.94 -36.10
N VAL A 79 1.26 -18.99 -35.36
CA VAL A 79 0.59 -18.87 -34.04
C VAL A 79 1.52 -18.25 -33.00
N ILE A 80 2.80 -18.66 -32.95
CA ILE A 80 3.77 -18.09 -32.01
C ILE A 80 3.98 -16.59 -32.30
N ALA A 81 4.12 -16.21 -33.59
CA ALA A 81 4.21 -14.80 -33.96
C ALA A 81 2.95 -14.00 -33.58
N ALA A 82 1.78 -14.59 -33.80
CA ALA A 82 0.50 -13.99 -33.37
C ALA A 82 0.41 -13.82 -31.86
N LEU A 83 0.87 -14.80 -31.06
CA LEU A 83 0.97 -14.67 -29.61
C LEU A 83 1.89 -13.52 -29.21
N GLY A 84 3.04 -13.35 -29.86
CA GLY A 84 3.94 -12.22 -29.60
C GLY A 84 3.26 -10.86 -29.84
N LEU A 85 2.48 -10.76 -30.93
CA LEU A 85 1.69 -9.55 -31.23
C LEU A 85 0.57 -9.33 -30.21
N LEU A 86 -0.15 -10.37 -29.82
CA LEU A 86 -1.25 -10.28 -28.86
C LEU A 86 -0.77 -9.86 -27.46
N VAL A 87 0.33 -10.45 -27.00
CA VAL A 87 0.94 -10.07 -25.71
C VAL A 87 1.39 -8.62 -25.75
N TRP A 88 2.04 -8.18 -26.85
CA TRP A 88 2.42 -6.78 -27.01
C TRP A 88 1.19 -5.86 -27.04
N LEU A 89 0.17 -6.20 -27.81
CA LEU A 89 -1.07 -5.44 -27.92
C LEU A 89 -1.76 -5.27 -26.56
N GLN A 90 -1.87 -6.38 -25.81
CA GLN A 90 -2.50 -6.38 -24.48
C GLN A 90 -1.68 -5.57 -23.48
N GLY A 91 -0.35 -5.67 -23.52
CA GLY A 91 0.51 -4.98 -22.55
C GLY A 91 0.69 -3.48 -22.79
N HIS A 92 0.41 -2.97 -24.03
CA HIS A 92 0.68 -1.57 -24.39
C HIS A 92 -0.54 -0.79 -24.89
N ILE A 93 -1.55 -1.45 -25.48
CA ILE A 93 -2.70 -0.79 -26.10
C ILE A 93 -4.00 -1.16 -25.38
N LEU A 94 -4.23 -2.44 -25.10
CA LEU A 94 -5.44 -2.92 -24.40
C LEU A 94 -5.21 -2.99 -22.87
N VAL A 95 -4.59 -1.94 -22.34
CA VAL A 95 -4.34 -1.84 -20.90
C VAL A 95 -5.60 -1.26 -20.25
N TRP A 96 -6.35 -2.14 -19.57
CA TRP A 96 -7.53 -1.74 -18.82
C TRP A 96 -7.11 -1.29 -17.41
N ASP A 97 -7.76 -0.24 -16.91
CA ASP A 97 -7.59 0.24 -15.54
C ASP A 97 -8.47 -0.60 -14.60
N TYR A 98 -7.85 -1.21 -13.60
CA TYR A 98 -8.51 -1.97 -12.52
C TYR A 98 -8.40 -1.25 -11.17
N GLY A 99 -7.96 0.00 -11.17
CA GLY A 99 -7.69 0.76 -9.96
C GLY A 99 -6.37 0.38 -9.29
N VAL A 100 -6.25 0.76 -8.03
CA VAL A 100 -5.06 0.45 -7.22
C VAL A 100 -5.18 -0.99 -6.72
N LEU A 101 -4.13 -1.78 -6.93
CA LEU A 101 -4.04 -3.19 -6.50
C LEU A 101 -3.55 -3.27 -5.04
N ASP A 102 -4.33 -2.72 -4.12
CA ASP A 102 -4.01 -2.54 -2.70
C ASP A 102 -4.76 -3.53 -1.77
N GLY A 103 -5.23 -4.64 -2.32
CA GLY A 103 -5.98 -5.66 -1.57
C GLY A 103 -7.49 -5.47 -1.58
N ARG A 104 -8.03 -4.55 -2.40
CA ARG A 104 -9.48 -4.43 -2.61
C ARG A 104 -9.96 -5.47 -3.59
N ASP A 105 -11.20 -5.93 -3.36
CA ASP A 105 -11.86 -6.84 -4.27
C ASP A 105 -12.04 -6.19 -5.65
N ILE A 106 -11.63 -6.91 -6.70
CA ILE A 106 -11.87 -6.51 -8.08
C ILE A 106 -13.20 -7.11 -8.52
N ASN A 107 -14.13 -6.25 -8.91
CA ASN A 107 -15.38 -6.73 -9.50
C ASN A 107 -15.18 -7.11 -10.97
N TRP A 108 -14.88 -8.39 -11.22
CA TRP A 108 -14.62 -8.91 -12.56
C TRP A 108 -15.80 -8.81 -13.52
N PHE A 109 -17.02 -8.56 -13.03
CA PHE A 109 -18.24 -8.50 -13.83
C PHE A 109 -18.66 -7.08 -14.19
N GLU A 110 -18.17 -6.06 -13.51
CA GLU A 110 -18.55 -4.66 -13.73
C GLU A 110 -18.24 -4.20 -15.16
N ASP A 111 -17.11 -4.66 -15.71
CA ASP A 111 -16.65 -4.34 -17.06
C ASP A 111 -16.47 -5.59 -17.95
N ALA A 112 -17.37 -6.57 -17.83
CA ALA A 112 -17.29 -7.83 -18.59
C ALA A 112 -17.20 -7.63 -20.12
N TRP A 113 -17.67 -6.50 -20.66
CA TRP A 113 -17.54 -6.14 -22.07
C TRP A 113 -16.06 -6.05 -22.52
N ARG A 114 -15.16 -5.63 -21.63
CA ARG A 114 -13.70 -5.61 -21.88
C ARG A 114 -13.20 -7.02 -22.17
N GLY A 115 -13.67 -7.98 -21.38
CA GLY A 115 -13.33 -9.39 -21.58
C GLY A 115 -13.86 -9.96 -22.90
N VAL A 116 -15.05 -9.58 -23.32
CA VAL A 116 -15.61 -9.98 -24.60
C VAL A 116 -14.77 -9.42 -25.75
N LEU A 117 -14.36 -8.16 -25.66
CA LEU A 117 -13.51 -7.52 -26.66
C LEU A 117 -12.13 -8.18 -26.74
N ASP A 118 -11.46 -8.36 -25.59
CA ASP A 118 -10.18 -9.04 -25.52
C ASP A 118 -10.25 -10.45 -26.12
N LEU A 119 -11.23 -11.24 -25.70
CA LEU A 119 -11.41 -12.60 -26.18
C LEU A 119 -11.67 -12.64 -27.69
N ALA A 120 -12.49 -11.73 -28.22
CA ALA A 120 -12.77 -11.63 -29.64
C ALA A 120 -11.49 -11.35 -30.44
N ILE A 121 -10.66 -10.39 -30.00
CA ILE A 121 -9.38 -10.05 -30.65
C ILE A 121 -8.44 -11.25 -30.61
N TRP A 122 -8.27 -11.89 -29.45
CA TRP A 122 -7.42 -13.07 -29.30
C TRP A 122 -7.87 -14.22 -30.18
N CYS A 123 -9.16 -14.56 -30.17
CA CYS A 123 -9.71 -15.63 -30.99
C CYS A 123 -9.56 -15.35 -32.49
N VAL A 124 -9.86 -14.15 -32.96
CA VAL A 124 -9.76 -13.77 -34.38
C VAL A 124 -8.31 -13.85 -34.86
N VAL A 125 -7.37 -13.25 -34.09
CA VAL A 125 -5.96 -13.23 -34.49
C VAL A 125 -5.36 -14.64 -34.51
N LEU A 126 -5.64 -15.47 -33.48
CA LEU A 126 -5.17 -16.85 -33.43
C LEU A 126 -5.82 -17.72 -34.52
N TYR A 127 -7.12 -17.55 -34.78
CA TYR A 127 -7.82 -18.24 -35.86
C TYR A 127 -7.22 -17.90 -37.22
N VAL A 128 -7.00 -16.61 -37.50
CA VAL A 128 -6.37 -16.16 -38.76
C VAL A 128 -4.92 -16.68 -38.86
N ALA A 129 -4.16 -16.68 -37.77
CA ALA A 129 -2.82 -17.23 -37.74
C ALA A 129 -2.78 -18.73 -38.05
N PHE A 130 -3.72 -19.49 -37.50
CA PHE A 130 -3.81 -20.94 -37.67
C PHE A 130 -4.34 -21.36 -39.05
N THR A 131 -5.41 -20.73 -39.55
CA THR A 131 -6.07 -21.11 -40.81
C THR A 131 -5.47 -20.39 -42.02
N GLY A 132 -5.13 -19.10 -41.86
CA GLY A 132 -4.62 -18.23 -42.90
C GLY A 132 -3.08 -18.13 -42.95
N TYR A 133 -2.35 -19.06 -42.32
CA TYR A 133 -0.89 -19.03 -42.20
C TYR A 133 -0.15 -18.88 -43.56
N GLU A 134 -0.66 -19.41 -44.66
CA GLU A 134 -0.06 -19.26 -45.98
C GLU A 134 -0.09 -17.82 -46.49
N ARG A 135 -1.20 -17.13 -46.25
CA ARG A 135 -1.44 -15.75 -46.69
C ARG A 135 -0.84 -14.73 -45.73
N PHE A 136 -1.04 -14.94 -44.42
CA PHE A 136 -0.75 -13.95 -43.38
C PHE A 136 0.51 -14.27 -42.55
N GLY A 137 1.05 -15.51 -42.61
CA GLY A 137 2.14 -15.92 -41.73
C GLY A 137 3.38 -15.03 -41.83
N ARG A 138 3.77 -14.58 -43.06
CA ARG A 138 4.90 -13.64 -43.22
C ARG A 138 4.58 -12.26 -42.64
N VAL A 139 3.36 -11.78 -42.79
CA VAL A 139 2.94 -10.48 -42.26
C VAL A 139 2.94 -10.51 -40.73
N LEU A 140 2.43 -11.60 -40.12
CA LEU A 140 2.44 -11.78 -38.67
C LEU A 140 3.88 -11.82 -38.11
N VAL A 141 4.78 -12.55 -38.73
CA VAL A 141 6.18 -12.61 -38.31
C VAL A 141 6.87 -11.24 -38.46
N LEU A 142 6.64 -10.53 -39.57
CA LEU A 142 7.19 -9.19 -39.74
C LEU A 142 6.64 -8.20 -38.73
N ALA A 143 5.32 -8.21 -38.50
CA ALA A 143 4.68 -7.35 -37.50
C ALA A 143 5.20 -7.65 -36.08
N ALA A 144 5.30 -8.93 -35.69
CA ALA A 144 5.89 -9.33 -34.43
C ALA A 144 7.36 -8.91 -34.28
N ALA A 145 8.15 -9.06 -35.33
CA ALA A 145 9.55 -8.60 -35.33
C ALA A 145 9.66 -7.07 -35.25
N THR A 146 8.75 -6.34 -35.91
CA THR A 146 8.73 -4.87 -35.82
C THR A 146 8.37 -4.39 -34.41
N THR A 147 7.32 -4.95 -33.81
CA THR A 147 6.95 -4.60 -32.42
C THR A 147 8.05 -4.97 -31.44
N PHE A 148 8.73 -6.09 -31.65
CA PHE A 148 9.91 -6.48 -30.86
C PHE A 148 11.04 -5.47 -30.99
N GLY A 149 11.36 -5.01 -32.24
CA GLY A 149 12.33 -3.95 -32.45
C GLY A 149 12.00 -2.64 -31.74
N ILE A 150 10.72 -2.25 -31.77
CA ILE A 150 10.24 -1.07 -31.02
C ILE A 150 10.46 -1.25 -29.50
N GLN A 151 10.16 -2.44 -28.96
CA GLN A 151 10.40 -2.74 -27.54
C GLN A 151 11.89 -2.70 -27.18
N CYS A 152 12.78 -3.19 -28.07
CA CYS A 152 14.23 -3.10 -27.84
C CYS A 152 14.70 -1.64 -27.75
N VAL A 153 14.19 -0.76 -28.63
CA VAL A 153 14.54 0.66 -28.59
C VAL A 153 13.98 1.33 -27.34
N ALA A 154 12.72 1.07 -27.00
CA ALA A 154 12.11 1.59 -25.78
C ALA A 154 12.85 1.12 -24.52
N ALA A 155 13.19 -0.16 -24.43
CA ALA A 155 13.97 -0.71 -23.33
C ALA A 155 15.36 -0.06 -23.23
N ALA A 156 16.06 0.14 -24.35
CA ALA A 156 17.35 0.84 -24.36
C ALA A 156 17.23 2.29 -23.84
N MET A 157 16.15 2.98 -24.19
CA MET A 157 15.89 4.34 -23.67
C MET A 157 15.67 4.30 -22.16
N VAL A 158 14.84 3.39 -21.63
CA VAL A 158 14.61 3.24 -20.19
C VAL A 158 15.90 2.88 -19.45
N LEU A 159 16.70 1.95 -19.98
CA LEU A 159 17.98 1.56 -19.38
C LEU A 159 18.98 2.72 -19.29
N VAL A 160 18.89 3.71 -20.19
CA VAL A 160 19.75 4.90 -20.16
C VAL A 160 19.15 6.00 -19.26
N SER A 161 17.85 6.29 -19.39
CA SER A 161 17.22 7.38 -18.62
C SER A 161 17.05 7.06 -17.13
N GLU A 162 16.80 5.79 -16.80
CA GLU A 162 16.52 5.31 -15.45
C GLU A 162 17.66 4.46 -14.85
N ALA A 163 18.88 4.61 -15.37
CA ALA A 163 20.02 3.77 -14.95
C ALA A 163 20.27 3.79 -13.44
N SER A 164 20.11 4.95 -12.79
CA SER A 164 20.26 5.08 -11.34
C SER A 164 19.16 4.36 -10.57
N THR A 165 17.92 4.42 -11.05
CA THR A 165 16.76 3.77 -10.46
C THR A 165 16.84 2.24 -10.58
N LEU A 166 17.36 1.76 -11.72
CA LEU A 166 17.52 0.32 -12.00
C LEU A 166 18.69 -0.32 -11.24
N GLN A 167 19.68 0.50 -10.82
CA GLN A 167 20.89 0.10 -10.10
C GLN A 167 20.86 0.52 -8.63
N ALA A 168 19.70 0.94 -8.11
CA ALA A 168 19.62 1.37 -6.72
C ALA A 168 20.42 0.38 -5.85
N PRO A 169 21.29 0.87 -4.93
CA PRO A 169 22.06 0.01 -4.03
C PRO A 169 21.07 -0.88 -3.32
N SER A 170 21.49 -2.11 -3.02
CA SER A 170 20.62 -3.10 -2.41
C SER A 170 19.96 -2.46 -1.19
N GLU A 171 18.69 -2.13 -1.31
CA GLU A 171 17.88 -1.63 -0.20
C GLU A 171 17.91 -2.63 0.97
N ILE A 172 18.34 -3.85 0.67
CA ILE A 172 18.51 -4.97 1.60
C ILE A 172 19.48 -4.64 2.74
N ASP A 173 20.64 -4.04 2.43
CA ASP A 173 21.58 -3.64 3.49
C ASP A 173 21.03 -2.48 4.32
N LEU A 174 20.37 -1.52 3.68
CA LEU A 174 19.68 -0.43 4.38
C LEU A 174 18.53 -0.97 5.23
N GLN A 175 17.78 -1.95 4.72
CA GLN A 175 16.72 -2.63 5.46
C GLN A 175 17.25 -3.40 6.67
N ARG A 176 18.37 -4.10 6.53
CA ARG A 176 19.00 -4.80 7.67
C ARG A 176 19.45 -3.83 8.75
N ILE A 177 20.16 -2.75 8.39
CA ILE A 177 20.60 -1.72 9.34
C ILE A 177 19.40 -1.04 10.01
N ALA A 178 18.36 -0.69 9.25
CA ALA A 178 17.15 -0.09 9.78
C ALA A 178 16.38 -1.07 10.68
N GLY A 179 16.33 -2.37 10.33
CA GLY A 179 15.72 -3.42 11.15
C GLY A 179 16.42 -3.62 12.49
N GLU A 180 17.74 -3.52 12.53
CA GLU A 180 18.50 -3.50 13.79
C GLU A 180 18.26 -2.21 14.59
N ALA A 181 18.21 -1.06 13.89
CA ALA A 181 18.00 0.23 14.53
C ALA A 181 16.61 0.36 15.19
N ILE A 182 15.56 -0.17 14.55
CA ILE A 182 14.18 -0.04 15.07
C ILE A 182 13.98 -0.71 16.43
N THR A 183 14.74 -1.78 16.73
CA THR A 183 14.66 -2.50 18.01
C THR A 183 15.45 -1.84 19.15
N ARG A 184 16.29 -0.83 18.86
CA ARG A 184 17.14 -0.16 19.83
C ARG A 184 16.49 1.11 20.36
N PHE A 185 16.28 1.21 21.65
CA PHE A 185 15.65 2.31 22.37
C PHE A 185 16.67 3.13 23.17
N SER A 186 16.27 4.34 23.57
CA SER A 186 17.09 5.27 24.33
C SER A 186 17.01 5.01 25.84
N ARG A 187 18.15 5.24 26.52
CA ARG A 187 18.22 5.37 27.99
C ARG A 187 17.65 6.69 28.50
N GLN A 188 17.53 7.70 27.61
CA GLN A 188 17.12 9.05 28.01
C GLN A 188 15.62 9.25 27.78
N GLN A 189 15.18 9.31 26.52
CA GLN A 189 13.81 9.62 26.17
C GLN A 189 13.37 8.82 24.95
N ASN A 190 12.15 8.29 25.02
CA ASN A 190 11.55 7.54 23.90
C ASN A 190 10.18 8.12 23.57
N VAL A 191 9.94 8.36 22.30
CA VAL A 191 8.64 8.65 21.71
C VAL A 191 8.28 7.47 20.82
N VAL A 192 7.07 6.91 21.00
CA VAL A 192 6.58 5.79 20.21
C VAL A 192 5.22 6.15 19.67
N LEU A 193 5.15 6.47 18.39
CA LEU A 193 3.90 6.70 17.65
C LEU A 193 3.57 5.42 16.88
N ILE A 194 2.52 4.73 17.31
CA ILE A 194 2.00 3.52 16.66
C ILE A 194 0.70 3.86 15.96
N VAL A 195 0.70 3.77 14.64
CA VAL A 195 -0.49 3.88 13.81
C VAL A 195 -0.93 2.48 13.39
N MET A 196 -2.13 2.09 13.80
CA MET A 196 -2.80 0.90 13.30
C MET A 196 -3.77 1.35 12.21
N ASP A 197 -3.45 1.05 10.96
CA ASP A 197 -4.22 1.48 9.79
C ASP A 197 -5.68 1.01 9.88
N GLY A 198 -6.61 1.94 9.68
CA GLY A 198 -8.03 1.66 9.74
C GLY A 198 -8.57 1.34 11.15
N PHE A 199 -7.90 1.74 12.24
CA PHE A 199 -8.31 1.40 13.60
C PHE A 199 -9.41 2.33 14.11
N GLN A 200 -10.63 1.83 14.15
CA GLN A 200 -11.86 2.57 14.47
C GLN A 200 -12.11 2.63 15.99
N SER A 201 -12.56 3.78 16.47
CA SER A 201 -12.67 4.11 17.92
C SER A 201 -13.74 3.29 18.66
N ASP A 202 -14.90 3.02 18.06
CA ASP A 202 -15.94 2.18 18.67
C ASP A 202 -15.50 0.71 18.74
N LEU A 203 -14.83 0.20 17.69
CA LEU A 203 -14.28 -1.17 17.69
C LEU A 203 -13.20 -1.34 18.77
N PHE A 204 -12.33 -0.33 18.95
CA PHE A 204 -11.35 -0.35 20.04
C PHE A 204 -12.06 -0.38 21.40
N SER A 205 -13.11 0.42 21.58
CA SER A 205 -13.91 0.45 22.81
C SER A 205 -14.57 -0.91 23.06
N ASP A 206 -15.17 -1.53 22.03
CA ASP A 206 -15.75 -2.87 22.13
C ASP A 206 -14.70 -3.92 22.56
N ILE A 207 -13.47 -3.83 22.03
CA ILE A 207 -12.38 -4.74 22.41
C ILE A 207 -11.99 -4.56 23.88
N ILE A 208 -11.74 -3.34 24.34
CA ILE A 208 -11.23 -3.10 25.70
C ILE A 208 -12.30 -3.17 26.78
N ASP A 209 -13.58 -3.00 26.44
CA ASP A 209 -14.69 -3.09 27.37
C ASP A 209 -15.26 -4.52 27.46
N ASP A 210 -14.84 -5.45 26.59
CA ASP A 210 -15.17 -6.87 26.67
C ASP A 210 -14.52 -7.49 27.93
N PRO A 211 -15.31 -8.11 28.85
CA PRO A 211 -14.78 -8.79 30.02
C PRO A 211 -13.71 -9.85 29.72
N ALA A 212 -13.75 -10.48 28.54
CA ALA A 212 -12.74 -11.44 28.12
C ALA A 212 -11.36 -10.78 27.88
N ASN A 213 -11.29 -9.48 27.68
CA ASN A 213 -10.09 -8.70 27.39
C ASN A 213 -9.61 -7.83 28.57
N VAL A 214 -10.01 -8.14 29.80
CA VAL A 214 -9.65 -7.35 31.00
C VAL A 214 -8.13 -7.21 31.17
N GLU A 215 -7.37 -8.26 30.90
CA GLU A 215 -5.90 -8.22 30.96
C GLU A 215 -5.31 -7.27 29.91
N LEU A 216 -5.84 -7.30 28.70
CA LEU A 216 -5.44 -6.39 27.62
C LEU A 216 -5.68 -4.92 28.04
N LYS A 217 -6.85 -4.62 28.59
CA LYS A 217 -7.19 -3.28 29.10
C LYS A 217 -6.23 -2.84 30.21
N GLN A 218 -5.89 -3.74 31.14
CA GLN A 218 -4.95 -3.46 32.23
C GLN A 218 -3.53 -3.12 31.75
N GLN A 219 -3.16 -3.57 30.55
CA GLN A 219 -1.87 -3.24 29.97
C GLN A 219 -1.80 -1.83 29.36
N LEU A 220 -2.92 -1.11 29.24
CA LEU A 220 -2.99 0.26 28.73
C LEU A 220 -2.88 1.31 29.86
N GLN A 221 -1.97 1.07 30.81
CA GLN A 221 -1.75 1.97 31.95
C GLN A 221 -1.20 3.32 31.52
N GLY A 222 -1.76 4.38 32.07
CA GLY A 222 -1.35 5.77 31.82
C GLY A 222 -1.92 6.36 30.54
N PHE A 223 -2.60 5.57 29.71
CA PHE A 223 -3.26 6.08 28.51
C PHE A 223 -4.51 6.89 28.84
N THR A 224 -4.77 7.89 28.00
CA THR A 224 -6.07 8.56 27.87
C THR A 224 -6.60 8.28 26.46
N LEU A 225 -7.77 7.62 26.38
CA LEU A 225 -8.51 7.41 25.15
C LEU A 225 -9.37 8.65 24.87
N PHE A 226 -9.17 9.31 23.74
CA PHE A 226 -10.00 10.39 23.23
C PHE A 226 -11.08 9.79 22.33
N ARG A 227 -12.24 9.49 22.92
CA ARG A 227 -13.31 8.73 22.24
C ARG A 227 -13.95 9.50 21.09
N ASP A 228 -14.00 10.83 21.18
CA ASP A 228 -14.54 11.71 20.15
C ASP A 228 -13.42 12.33 19.29
N ASN A 229 -12.57 11.48 18.72
CA ASN A 229 -11.50 11.88 17.80
C ASN A 229 -12.00 11.85 16.35
N LEU A 230 -11.83 12.96 15.61
CA LEU A 230 -12.22 13.07 14.21
C LEU A 230 -11.02 12.89 13.28
N GLY A 231 -11.11 11.92 12.37
CA GLY A 231 -10.21 11.77 11.22
C GLY A 231 -10.50 12.85 10.19
N VAL A 232 -9.45 13.35 9.56
CA VAL A 232 -9.59 14.42 8.56
C VAL A 232 -9.95 13.87 7.19
N TYR A 233 -9.40 12.72 6.82
CA TYR A 233 -9.63 12.07 5.53
C TYR A 233 -10.05 10.61 5.71
N PRO A 234 -10.76 10.05 4.71
CA PRO A 234 -11.20 8.66 4.75
C PRO A 234 -10.11 7.64 4.41
N TYR A 235 -8.92 8.08 3.98
CA TYR A 235 -7.84 7.20 3.47
C TYR A 235 -6.46 7.67 3.90
N THR A 236 -5.55 6.72 4.07
CA THR A 236 -4.18 6.87 4.56
C THR A 236 -3.36 7.92 3.80
N GLN A 237 -3.45 7.93 2.45
CA GLN A 237 -2.62 8.78 1.60
C GLN A 237 -2.64 10.27 2.01
N MET A 238 -3.82 10.80 2.35
CA MET A 238 -3.97 12.20 2.75
C MET A 238 -3.97 12.39 4.27
N THR A 239 -4.34 11.34 5.03
CA THR A 239 -4.29 11.41 6.49
C THR A 239 -2.85 11.45 7.02
N VAL A 240 -1.94 10.70 6.41
CA VAL A 240 -0.52 10.67 6.82
C VAL A 240 0.12 12.07 6.84
N PRO A 241 0.12 12.86 5.75
CA PRO A 241 0.65 14.22 5.84
C PRO A 241 -0.11 15.09 6.86
N ALA A 242 -1.43 14.96 6.97
CA ALA A 242 -2.22 15.76 7.92
C ALA A 242 -1.92 15.44 9.39
N MET A 243 -1.80 14.15 9.77
CA MET A 243 -1.51 13.73 11.15
C MET A 243 -0.08 14.05 11.60
N LEU A 244 0.84 14.30 10.65
CA LEU A 244 2.22 14.63 10.96
C LEU A 244 2.51 16.14 10.94
N SER A 245 1.69 16.93 10.22
CA SER A 245 1.92 18.38 10.06
C SER A 245 0.78 19.28 10.53
N GLY A 246 -0.43 18.73 10.67
CA GLY A 246 -1.66 19.51 10.88
C GLY A 246 -2.23 20.14 9.60
N ARG A 247 -1.52 20.07 8.47
CA ARG A 247 -1.92 20.72 7.21
C ARG A 247 -3.00 19.94 6.47
N LEU A 248 -3.93 20.67 5.83
CA LEU A 248 -5.06 20.11 5.09
C LEU A 248 -4.92 20.37 3.60
N TYR A 249 -5.12 19.34 2.80
CA TYR A 249 -5.17 19.38 1.34
C TYR A 249 -6.59 19.60 0.83
N ARG A 250 -6.78 20.55 -0.07
CA ARG A 250 -8.08 20.94 -0.65
C ARG A 250 -8.10 21.00 -2.18
N ASN A 251 -7.32 20.15 -2.84
CA ASN A 251 -7.18 20.16 -4.31
C ASN A 251 -6.59 21.45 -4.90
N GLU A 252 -5.77 22.17 -4.13
CA GLU A 252 -5.11 23.41 -4.53
C GLU A 252 -3.88 23.21 -5.42
N MET A 253 -3.27 22.03 -5.38
CA MET A 253 -2.10 21.62 -6.17
C MET A 253 -2.11 20.10 -6.39
N PRO A 254 -1.26 19.53 -7.27
CA PRO A 254 -1.12 18.07 -7.39
C PRO A 254 -0.80 17.41 -6.05
N VAL A 255 -1.36 16.21 -5.81
CA VAL A 255 -1.21 15.47 -4.54
C VAL A 255 0.25 15.23 -4.17
N ASP A 256 1.07 14.80 -5.15
CA ASP A 256 2.49 14.52 -4.88
C ASP A 256 3.28 15.79 -4.52
N ASP A 257 2.93 16.93 -5.13
CA ASP A 257 3.55 18.22 -4.80
C ASP A 257 3.19 18.64 -3.38
N PHE A 258 1.91 18.46 -2.99
CA PHE A 258 1.48 18.74 -1.62
C PHE A 258 2.20 17.83 -0.60
N ILE A 259 2.26 16.52 -0.86
CA ILE A 259 2.95 15.57 0.03
C ILE A 259 4.43 15.95 0.15
N ASN A 260 5.11 16.25 -0.97
CA ASN A 260 6.50 16.67 -0.96
C ASN A 260 6.72 17.96 -0.19
N ASP A 261 5.82 18.93 -0.33
CA ASP A 261 5.88 20.20 0.38
C ASP A 261 5.70 20.02 1.89
N VAL A 262 4.75 19.16 2.31
CA VAL A 262 4.55 18.81 3.72
C VAL A 262 5.80 18.16 4.32
N PHE A 263 6.35 17.14 3.66
CA PHE A 263 7.49 16.39 4.23
C PHE A 263 8.84 17.17 4.16
N LYS A 264 8.96 18.18 3.29
CA LYS A 264 10.09 19.12 3.30
C LYS A 264 9.94 20.22 4.35
N GLY A 265 8.70 20.50 4.75
CA GLY A 265 8.36 21.52 5.74
C GLY A 265 8.27 20.97 7.17
N ASP A 266 7.40 21.59 7.97
CA ASP A 266 7.23 21.28 9.38
C ASP A 266 6.33 20.05 9.57
N THR A 267 6.94 18.91 9.81
CA THR A 267 6.31 17.71 10.35
C THR A 267 6.84 17.42 11.74
N ILE A 268 6.08 16.70 12.55
CA ILE A 268 6.54 16.29 13.89
C ILE A 268 7.79 15.40 13.82
N LEU A 269 7.99 14.66 12.73
CA LEU A 269 9.21 13.87 12.51
C LEU A 269 10.40 14.79 12.24
N ASN A 270 10.25 15.81 11.38
CA ASN A 270 11.29 16.80 11.11
C ASN A 270 11.63 17.61 12.36
N ALA A 271 10.63 18.05 13.12
CA ALA A 271 10.80 18.80 14.37
C ALA A 271 11.56 17.96 15.42
N ALA A 272 11.21 16.68 15.58
CA ALA A 272 11.93 15.77 16.47
C ALA A 272 13.38 15.55 16.00
N PHE A 273 13.60 15.35 14.70
CA PHE A 273 14.95 15.19 14.13
C PHE A 273 15.81 16.43 14.39
N ASP A 274 15.26 17.63 14.15
CA ASP A 274 15.96 18.90 14.38
C ASP A 274 16.23 19.18 15.87
N ALA A 275 15.39 18.62 16.76
CA ALA A 275 15.60 18.65 18.21
C ALA A 275 16.61 17.58 18.70
N GLY A 276 17.25 16.83 17.79
CA GLY A 276 18.30 15.87 18.12
C GLY A 276 17.81 14.45 18.44
N PHE A 277 16.56 14.12 18.13
CA PHE A 277 16.09 12.75 18.21
C PHE A 277 16.62 11.92 17.02
N GLU A 278 17.00 10.68 17.28
CA GLU A 278 17.10 9.70 16.21
C GLU A 278 15.67 9.27 15.82
N VAL A 279 15.27 9.58 14.58
CA VAL A 279 13.95 9.27 14.05
C VAL A 279 14.01 7.98 13.26
N ASP A 280 13.37 6.92 13.77
CA ASP A 280 13.29 5.62 13.14
C ASP A 280 11.85 5.37 12.66
N ILE A 281 11.72 5.00 11.40
CA ILE A 281 10.44 4.73 10.74
C ILE A 281 10.33 3.22 10.45
N ALA A 282 9.21 2.60 10.81
CA ALA A 282 8.84 1.25 10.38
C ALA A 282 7.43 1.26 9.85
N ALA A 283 7.26 0.88 8.58
CA ALA A 283 5.98 0.87 7.90
C ALA A 283 5.99 -0.11 6.72
N PRO A 284 4.82 -0.53 6.17
CA PRO A 284 4.77 -1.17 4.86
C PRO A 284 5.54 -0.35 3.82
N ILE A 285 6.18 -1.00 2.84
CA ILE A 285 7.15 -0.36 1.92
C ILE A 285 6.58 0.91 1.27
N ALA A 286 5.34 0.86 0.77
CA ALA A 286 4.71 2.02 0.14
C ALA A 286 4.59 3.23 1.08
N LEU A 287 4.20 3.00 2.33
CA LEU A 287 4.09 4.05 3.36
C LEU A 287 5.46 4.50 3.84
N LYS A 288 6.42 3.58 4.01
CA LYS A 288 7.81 3.91 4.32
C LYS A 288 8.35 4.95 3.32
N ASN A 289 8.09 4.75 2.03
CA ASN A 289 8.54 5.67 0.99
C ASN A 289 7.89 7.07 1.07
N ILE A 290 6.68 7.17 1.63
CA ILE A 290 6.03 8.45 1.92
C ILE A 290 6.70 9.12 3.12
N TYR A 291 6.83 8.40 4.22
CA TYR A 291 7.43 8.92 5.45
C TYR A 291 8.90 9.36 5.27
N SER A 292 9.67 8.60 4.49
CA SER A 292 11.09 8.87 4.25
C SER A 292 11.37 10.04 3.30
N ARG A 293 10.33 10.74 2.81
CA ARG A 293 10.48 12.04 2.11
C ARG A 293 10.92 13.15 3.08
N GLY A 294 10.65 13.00 4.38
CA GLY A 294 11.11 13.90 5.45
C GLY A 294 12.44 13.48 6.08
N LYS A 295 12.84 14.20 7.14
CA LYS A 295 14.06 13.89 7.89
C LYS A 295 13.87 12.63 8.74
N HIS A 296 14.81 11.71 8.66
CA HIS A 296 14.84 10.48 9.44
C HIS A 296 16.26 9.94 9.58
N SER A 297 16.48 9.10 10.59
CA SER A 297 17.73 8.38 10.81
C SER A 297 17.74 7.03 10.09
N HIS A 298 16.65 6.26 10.27
CA HIS A 298 16.49 4.94 9.66
C HIS A 298 15.06 4.75 9.19
N ALA A 299 14.86 4.08 8.05
CA ALA A 299 13.55 3.76 7.51
C ALA A 299 13.48 2.28 7.13
N PHE A 300 12.68 1.52 7.88
CA PHE A 300 12.49 0.08 7.73
C PHE A 300 11.16 -0.23 7.04
N GLY A 301 11.21 -1.00 5.96
CA GLY A 301 10.02 -1.55 5.30
C GLY A 301 9.61 -2.86 5.94
N ILE A 302 8.44 -2.91 6.56
CA ILE A 302 7.91 -4.13 7.16
C ILE A 302 7.52 -5.12 6.05
N THR A 303 8.13 -6.31 6.08
CA THR A 303 7.90 -7.39 5.11
C THR A 303 7.74 -8.74 5.82
N ALA A 304 7.18 -9.72 5.12
CA ALA A 304 6.78 -11.03 5.67
C ALA A 304 7.91 -11.92 6.18
N SER A 305 9.16 -11.55 6.03
CA SER A 305 10.26 -12.49 6.28
C SER A 305 11.18 -12.04 7.39
N GLU A 306 11.06 -12.70 8.54
CA GLU A 306 11.95 -12.50 9.67
C GLU A 306 13.37 -13.09 9.48
N ASN A 307 13.50 -14.08 8.61
CA ASN A 307 14.75 -14.74 8.23
C ASN A 307 15.03 -14.56 6.73
N ALA A 308 14.51 -13.49 6.13
CA ALA A 308 14.71 -13.27 4.71
C ALA A 308 16.20 -13.06 4.43
N THR A 309 16.78 -14.07 3.82
CA THR A 309 18.05 -13.90 3.11
C THR A 309 17.84 -12.93 1.97
N GLU A 310 18.91 -12.29 1.51
CA GLU A 310 18.92 -11.49 0.28
C GLU A 310 18.21 -12.23 -0.87
N GLU A 311 18.47 -13.53 -0.98
CA GLU A 311 17.87 -14.41 -1.98
C GLU A 311 16.34 -14.48 -1.86
N PHE A 312 15.79 -14.47 -0.65
CA PHE A 312 14.35 -14.47 -0.45
C PHE A 312 13.69 -13.16 -0.93
N TYR A 313 14.28 -12.00 -0.61
CA TYR A 313 13.77 -10.71 -1.10
C TYR A 313 13.80 -10.66 -2.62
N ILE A 314 14.89 -11.12 -3.23
CA ILE A 314 15.03 -11.18 -4.68
C ILE A 314 13.97 -12.11 -5.29
N LEU A 315 13.74 -13.29 -4.74
CA LEU A 315 12.74 -14.24 -5.23
C LEU A 315 11.31 -13.71 -5.06
N ASN A 316 11.01 -13.11 -3.92
CA ASN A 316 9.68 -12.53 -3.65
C ASN A 316 9.37 -11.37 -4.60
N ASP A 317 10.32 -10.46 -4.78
CA ASP A 317 10.15 -9.33 -5.67
C ASP A 317 10.12 -9.77 -7.14
N ALA A 318 10.88 -10.81 -7.51
CA ALA A 318 10.81 -11.42 -8.83
C ALA A 318 9.43 -12.04 -9.09
N ALA A 319 8.86 -12.73 -8.10
CA ALA A 319 7.50 -13.27 -8.19
C ALA A 319 6.46 -12.15 -8.34
N LYS A 320 6.52 -11.11 -7.48
CA LYS A 320 5.64 -9.94 -7.53
C LYS A 320 5.70 -9.25 -8.89
N LEU A 321 6.91 -8.99 -9.39
CA LEU A 321 7.10 -8.31 -10.68
C LEU A 321 6.58 -9.16 -11.85
N MET A 322 6.76 -10.49 -11.79
CA MET A 322 6.19 -11.41 -12.79
C MET A 322 4.66 -11.46 -12.74
N ASP A 323 4.07 -11.47 -11.55
CA ASP A 323 2.61 -11.45 -11.39
C ASP A 323 2.00 -10.17 -11.96
N LEU A 324 2.55 -9.01 -11.63
CA LEU A 324 2.11 -7.72 -12.17
C LEU A 324 2.29 -7.65 -13.70
N SER A 325 3.39 -8.19 -14.20
CA SER A 325 3.69 -8.23 -15.64
C SER A 325 2.73 -9.16 -16.38
N LEU A 326 2.48 -10.34 -15.83
CA LEU A 326 1.54 -11.30 -16.40
C LEU A 326 0.11 -10.78 -16.34
N PHE A 327 -0.30 -10.20 -15.23
CA PHE A 327 -1.60 -9.54 -15.07
C PHE A 327 -1.84 -8.46 -16.13
N ARG A 328 -0.79 -7.71 -16.48
CA ARG A 328 -0.86 -6.68 -17.52
C ARG A 328 -1.11 -7.26 -18.92
N VAL A 329 -0.48 -8.39 -19.27
CA VAL A 329 -0.48 -8.93 -20.64
C VAL A 329 -1.52 -10.00 -20.91
N VAL A 330 -2.17 -10.57 -19.91
CA VAL A 330 -3.25 -11.54 -20.13
C VAL A 330 -4.58 -10.84 -20.41
N PRO A 331 -5.48 -11.45 -21.21
CA PRO A 331 -6.82 -10.91 -21.44
C PRO A 331 -7.63 -10.87 -20.13
N HIS A 332 -8.66 -10.03 -20.10
CA HIS A 332 -9.48 -9.76 -18.91
C HIS A 332 -9.92 -11.02 -18.15
N PHE A 333 -10.45 -12.03 -18.82
CA PHE A 333 -10.93 -13.27 -18.17
C PHE A 333 -9.81 -14.12 -17.55
N ALA A 334 -8.57 -13.95 -17.99
CA ALA A 334 -7.43 -14.65 -17.42
C ALA A 334 -6.78 -13.88 -16.25
N LYS A 335 -7.15 -12.63 -16.02
CA LYS A 335 -6.58 -11.81 -14.94
C LYS A 335 -6.93 -12.35 -13.56
N SER A 336 -8.14 -12.87 -13.37
CA SER A 336 -8.54 -13.51 -12.11
C SER A 336 -7.69 -14.74 -11.78
N LEU A 337 -7.21 -15.49 -12.82
CA LEU A 337 -6.31 -16.63 -12.63
C LEU A 337 -4.88 -16.22 -12.23
N VAL A 338 -4.48 -15.00 -12.56
CA VAL A 338 -3.19 -14.44 -12.13
C VAL A 338 -3.32 -13.80 -10.75
N HIS A 339 -4.42 -13.08 -10.52
CA HIS A 339 -4.70 -12.40 -9.26
C HIS A 339 -5.03 -13.37 -8.11
N LEU A 340 -5.72 -14.49 -8.39
CA LEU A 340 -6.08 -15.56 -7.43
C LEU A 340 -6.68 -15.01 -6.12
N ASP A 341 -7.62 -14.08 -6.22
CA ASP A 341 -8.23 -13.43 -5.05
C ASP A 341 -7.17 -12.88 -4.09
N HIS A 342 -6.27 -12.05 -4.60
CA HIS A 342 -5.13 -11.43 -3.92
C HIS A 342 -3.93 -12.34 -3.62
N LEU A 343 -4.00 -13.64 -3.94
CA LEU A 343 -2.92 -14.60 -3.65
C LEU A 343 -1.75 -14.50 -4.63
N TRP A 344 -1.98 -14.01 -5.82
CA TRP A 344 -1.03 -13.87 -6.91
C TRP A 344 -0.30 -15.19 -7.31
N LEU A 345 -0.26 -15.48 -8.58
CA LEU A 345 0.13 -16.78 -9.10
C LEU A 345 1.56 -17.19 -8.71
N PHE A 346 2.54 -16.32 -8.94
CA PHE A 346 3.94 -16.63 -8.64
C PHE A 346 4.29 -16.38 -7.17
N GLN A 347 3.77 -15.33 -6.56
CA GLN A 347 3.98 -15.09 -5.14
C GLN A 347 3.47 -16.26 -4.29
N SER A 348 2.33 -16.86 -4.64
CA SER A 348 1.80 -18.04 -3.94
C SER A 348 2.71 -19.27 -4.02
N THR A 349 3.57 -19.36 -5.05
CA THR A 349 4.55 -20.46 -5.18
C THR A 349 5.83 -20.22 -4.42
N VAL A 350 6.26 -18.96 -4.31
CA VAL A 350 7.46 -18.57 -3.53
C VAL A 350 7.17 -18.59 -2.03
N GLN A 351 5.95 -18.24 -1.65
CA GLN A 351 5.46 -18.20 -0.28
C GLN A 351 4.17 -19.02 -0.13
N PRO A 352 4.21 -20.36 -0.10
CA PRO A 352 3.02 -21.16 0.12
C PRO A 352 2.36 -20.82 1.47
N GLY A 353 1.15 -20.23 1.45
CA GLY A 353 0.41 -19.82 2.64
C GLY A 353 0.72 -18.43 3.17
N ALA A 354 1.61 -17.67 2.52
CA ALA A 354 1.97 -16.33 2.93
C ALA A 354 1.58 -15.32 1.83
N ASN A 355 0.34 -15.07 1.69
CA ASN A 355 -0.16 -14.17 0.66
C ASN A 355 -0.36 -12.74 1.17
N LEU A 356 -1.28 -12.00 0.68
CA LEU A 356 -1.67 -10.64 1.07
C LEU A 356 -2.28 -10.56 2.47
N ALA A 357 -2.66 -11.69 3.03
CA ALA A 357 -2.55 -11.98 4.45
C ALA A 357 -1.17 -11.60 4.99
N VAL A 358 -0.18 -11.58 4.09
CA VAL A 358 1.22 -11.33 4.33
C VAL A 358 1.43 -10.02 5.07
N GLN A 359 0.86 -8.89 4.65
CA GLN A 359 1.13 -7.64 5.35
C GLN A 359 0.62 -7.67 6.78
N TYR A 360 -0.60 -8.18 7.02
CA TYR A 360 -1.14 -8.35 8.36
C TYR A 360 -0.25 -9.24 9.23
N PHE A 361 0.19 -10.39 8.72
CA PHE A 361 1.05 -11.32 9.47
C PHE A 361 2.49 -10.81 9.59
N SER A 362 2.99 -10.09 8.58
CA SER A 362 4.28 -9.40 8.66
C SER A 362 4.30 -8.40 9.79
N ASP A 363 3.22 -7.64 9.94
CA ASP A 363 3.09 -6.65 10.99
C ASP A 363 2.96 -7.29 12.37
N LEU A 364 2.22 -8.42 12.49
CA LEU A 364 2.17 -9.19 13.74
C LEU A 364 3.54 -9.72 14.13
N LEU A 365 4.28 -10.30 13.18
CA LEU A 365 5.63 -10.82 13.38
C LEU A 365 6.61 -9.69 13.70
N PHE A 366 6.54 -8.58 12.97
CA PHE A 366 7.35 -7.40 13.23
C PHE A 366 7.18 -6.90 14.67
N LEU A 367 5.95 -6.76 15.16
CA LEU A 367 5.70 -6.32 16.54
C LEU A 367 6.18 -7.35 17.57
N SER A 368 6.02 -8.67 17.29
CA SER A 368 6.60 -9.72 18.15
C SER A 368 8.11 -9.59 18.21
N ARG A 369 8.78 -9.46 17.07
CA ARG A 369 10.23 -9.28 16.98
C ARG A 369 10.69 -8.00 17.67
N LEU A 370 9.98 -6.90 17.49
CA LEU A 370 10.26 -5.64 18.18
C LEU A 370 10.23 -5.83 19.69
N ALA A 371 9.25 -6.58 20.22
CA ALA A 371 9.18 -6.89 21.63
C ALA A 371 10.34 -7.80 22.08
N ASP A 372 10.61 -8.89 21.36
CA ASP A 372 11.60 -9.90 21.73
C ASP A 372 13.05 -9.37 21.65
N GLN A 373 13.37 -8.58 20.63
CA GLN A 373 14.71 -8.08 20.35
C GLN A 373 14.96 -6.66 20.90
N MET A 374 13.99 -6.06 21.58
CA MET A 374 14.11 -4.70 22.12
C MET A 374 15.27 -4.59 23.09
N THR A 375 16.17 -3.63 22.84
CA THR A 375 17.28 -3.28 23.71
C THR A 375 17.22 -1.78 24.07
N VAL A 376 17.92 -1.40 25.17
CA VAL A 376 18.02 -0.02 25.65
C VAL A 376 19.50 0.33 25.73
N ASP A 377 20.05 0.75 24.60
CA ASP A 377 21.50 0.93 24.44
C ASP A 377 21.89 2.25 23.73
N ARG A 378 20.90 3.07 23.28
CA ARG A 378 21.17 4.40 22.72
C ARG A 378 21.26 5.46 23.81
N ASP A 379 22.18 6.42 23.64
CA ASP A 379 22.35 7.55 24.52
C ASP A 379 21.67 8.84 23.98
N THR A 380 21.23 8.84 22.72
CA THR A 380 20.42 9.89 22.09
C THR A 380 18.92 9.64 22.29
N PRO A 381 18.06 10.66 22.41
CA PRO A 381 16.62 10.48 22.40
C PRO A 381 16.17 9.81 21.11
N VAL A 382 15.10 8.99 21.18
CA VAL A 382 14.61 8.23 20.03
C VAL A 382 13.13 8.52 19.78
N TYR A 383 12.78 8.72 18.51
CA TYR A 383 11.41 8.80 18.03
C TYR A 383 11.13 7.62 17.10
N LYS A 384 10.24 6.72 17.50
CA LYS A 384 9.78 5.58 16.70
C LYS A 384 8.45 5.89 16.04
N MET A 385 8.43 5.95 14.71
CA MET A 385 7.20 6.00 13.90
C MET A 385 6.92 4.61 13.37
N ILE A 386 5.87 3.96 13.87
CA ILE A 386 5.48 2.59 13.50
C ILE A 386 4.09 2.65 12.88
N HIS A 387 3.95 2.23 11.63
CA HIS A 387 2.67 2.12 10.95
C HIS A 387 2.44 0.66 10.53
N VAL A 388 1.32 0.08 10.97
CA VAL A 388 0.99 -1.34 10.78
C VAL A 388 -0.44 -1.50 10.27
N MET A 389 -0.68 -2.49 9.40
CA MET A 389 -1.96 -2.74 8.71
C MET A 389 -2.90 -3.67 9.50
N LEU A 390 -2.80 -3.67 10.83
CA LEU A 390 -3.42 -4.71 11.69
C LEU A 390 -4.94 -4.61 11.82
N SER A 391 -5.56 -3.49 11.45
CA SER A 391 -7.01 -3.32 11.42
C SER A 391 -7.56 -3.12 10.01
N HIS A 392 -6.64 -2.97 9.02
CA HIS A 392 -6.99 -2.75 7.63
C HIS A 392 -7.47 -4.06 6.99
N ARG A 393 -8.35 -3.95 6.01
CA ARG A 393 -8.75 -5.07 5.16
C ARG A 393 -7.62 -5.47 4.18
N PRO A 394 -7.58 -6.72 3.70
CA PRO A 394 -8.57 -7.78 3.91
C PRO A 394 -8.55 -8.34 5.33
N THR A 395 -9.70 -8.83 5.81
CA THR A 395 -9.80 -9.60 7.05
C THR A 395 -9.38 -11.05 6.79
N VAL A 396 -8.35 -11.51 7.51
CA VAL A 396 -7.68 -12.79 7.23
C VAL A 396 -7.36 -13.59 8.50
N GLY A 397 -7.42 -12.95 9.67
CA GLY A 397 -7.09 -13.56 10.95
C GLY A 397 -8.30 -14.20 11.62
N ASN A 398 -8.08 -15.35 12.29
CA ASN A 398 -9.04 -15.98 13.18
C ASN A 398 -8.83 -15.54 14.66
N GLU A 399 -9.62 -16.08 15.56
CA GLU A 399 -9.58 -15.79 17.00
C GLU A 399 -8.25 -16.17 17.68
N ARG A 400 -7.47 -17.06 17.06
CA ARG A 400 -6.12 -17.47 17.51
C ARG A 400 -5.02 -16.63 16.87
N CYS A 401 -5.40 -15.61 16.09
CA CYS A 401 -4.47 -14.76 15.32
C CYS A 401 -3.71 -15.54 14.23
N GLU A 402 -4.31 -16.62 13.72
CA GLU A 402 -3.80 -17.44 12.63
C GLU A 402 -4.53 -17.12 11.34
N PHE A 403 -3.92 -17.43 10.19
CA PHE A 403 -4.54 -17.29 8.88
C PHE A 403 -5.68 -18.30 8.72
N ASP A 404 -6.85 -17.80 8.33
CA ASP A 404 -8.07 -18.60 8.13
C ASP A 404 -8.77 -18.24 6.79
N GLY A 405 -7.97 -17.91 5.78
CA GLY A 405 -8.46 -17.44 4.48
C GLY A 405 -8.96 -16.00 4.51
N PHE A 406 -9.42 -15.54 3.35
CA PHE A 406 -10.06 -14.22 3.25
C PHE A 406 -11.49 -14.30 3.79
N ARG A 407 -11.80 -13.42 4.72
CA ARG A 407 -13.09 -13.35 5.41
C ARG A 407 -13.80 -12.05 5.03
N GLU A 408 -15.13 -12.10 5.03
CA GLU A 408 -15.93 -10.90 4.81
C GLU A 408 -15.59 -9.80 5.84
N THR A 409 -15.52 -8.55 5.40
CA THR A 409 -15.26 -7.40 6.26
C THR A 409 -16.52 -7.06 7.08
N THR A 410 -16.80 -7.88 8.08
CA THR A 410 -17.86 -7.66 9.08
C THR A 410 -17.28 -7.07 10.36
N LYS A 411 -18.14 -6.44 11.18
CA LYS A 411 -17.74 -5.91 12.49
C LYS A 411 -17.02 -6.96 13.34
N ALA A 412 -17.56 -8.17 13.42
CA ALA A 412 -16.98 -9.27 14.20
C ALA A 412 -15.58 -9.66 13.70
N ASN A 413 -15.41 -9.81 12.39
CA ASN A 413 -14.11 -10.20 11.82
C ASN A 413 -13.06 -9.10 11.97
N VAL A 414 -13.44 -7.81 11.84
CA VAL A 414 -12.53 -6.68 12.06
C VAL A 414 -12.15 -6.57 13.53
N ILE A 415 -13.08 -6.80 14.48
CA ILE A 415 -12.77 -6.84 15.92
C ILE A 415 -11.76 -7.95 16.23
N ILE A 416 -11.95 -9.17 15.70
CA ILE A 416 -11.02 -10.29 15.89
C ILE A 416 -9.63 -9.90 15.41
N GLN A 417 -9.51 -9.39 14.19
CA GLN A 417 -8.24 -9.00 13.58
C GLN A 417 -7.56 -7.86 14.33
N SER A 418 -8.31 -6.80 14.66
CA SER A 418 -7.81 -5.64 15.41
C SER A 418 -7.38 -6.02 16.84
N ARG A 419 -8.09 -6.94 17.49
CA ARG A 419 -7.71 -7.47 18.80
C ARG A 419 -6.37 -8.19 18.75
N CYS A 420 -6.13 -9.02 17.73
CA CYS A 420 -4.84 -9.66 17.53
C CYS A 420 -3.70 -8.64 17.37
N GLY A 421 -3.93 -7.59 16.59
CA GLY A 421 -2.99 -6.48 16.45
C GLY A 421 -2.71 -5.77 17.78
N LEU A 422 -3.77 -5.43 18.51
CA LEU A 422 -3.65 -4.77 19.82
C LEU A 422 -2.90 -5.64 20.83
N MET A 423 -3.07 -6.96 20.81
CA MET A 423 -2.29 -7.89 21.66
C MET A 423 -0.79 -7.76 21.39
N ARG A 424 -0.37 -7.66 20.12
CA ARG A 424 1.06 -7.47 19.77
C ARG A 424 1.58 -6.08 20.17
N VAL A 425 0.78 -5.05 20.03
CA VAL A 425 1.11 -3.72 20.59
C VAL A 425 1.33 -3.82 22.10
N VAL A 426 0.44 -4.51 22.82
CA VAL A 426 0.57 -4.71 24.26
C VAL A 426 1.82 -5.51 24.63
N ASP A 427 2.24 -6.48 23.82
CA ASP A 427 3.52 -7.20 24.04
C ASP A 427 4.72 -6.23 23.97
N VAL A 428 4.72 -5.30 23.02
CA VAL A 428 5.73 -4.21 22.95
C VAL A 428 5.68 -3.34 24.21
N LEU A 429 4.49 -2.92 24.65
CA LEU A 429 4.34 -2.11 25.87
C LEU A 429 4.80 -2.86 27.13
N ARG A 430 4.55 -4.16 27.21
CA ARG A 430 5.02 -5.01 28.31
C ARG A 430 6.54 -5.06 28.32
N ARG A 431 7.16 -5.29 27.14
CA ARG A 431 8.62 -5.29 27.03
C ARG A 431 9.25 -3.96 27.42
N MET A 432 8.63 -2.83 27.05
CA MET A 432 9.08 -1.50 27.51
C MET A 432 9.05 -1.36 29.04
N ARG A 433 8.06 -1.99 29.72
CA ARG A 433 8.02 -2.02 31.20
C ARG A 433 9.15 -2.86 31.78
N ASP A 434 9.36 -4.06 31.23
CA ASP A 434 10.41 -4.96 31.68
C ASP A 434 11.80 -4.33 31.57
N LEU A 435 11.99 -3.47 30.56
CA LEU A 435 13.23 -2.72 30.33
C LEU A 435 13.28 -1.38 31.09
N GLY A 436 12.23 -1.03 31.83
CA GLY A 436 12.19 0.17 32.66
C GLY A 436 11.98 1.50 31.91
N ILE A 437 11.71 1.47 30.61
CA ILE A 437 11.57 2.69 29.80
C ILE A 437 10.11 3.14 29.61
N TYR A 438 9.12 2.32 29.92
CA TYR A 438 7.69 2.61 29.70
C TYR A 438 7.23 3.90 30.38
N GLN A 439 7.56 4.07 31.68
CA GLN A 439 7.02 5.16 32.47
C GLN A 439 7.38 6.53 31.89
N GLN A 440 8.62 6.71 31.46
CA GLN A 440 9.13 7.99 30.93
C GLN A 440 8.91 8.17 29.42
N SER A 441 8.38 7.16 28.73
CA SER A 441 8.11 7.27 27.30
C SER A 441 6.81 8.01 27.03
N LEU A 442 6.80 8.82 25.97
CA LEU A 442 5.59 9.29 25.31
C LEU A 442 5.12 8.20 24.33
N ILE A 443 3.90 7.73 24.49
CA ILE A 443 3.36 6.69 23.62
C ILE A 443 2.02 7.17 23.06
N VAL A 444 1.90 7.14 21.72
CA VAL A 444 0.67 7.46 20.98
C VAL A 444 0.26 6.20 20.23
N LEU A 445 -0.95 5.71 20.49
CA LEU A 445 -1.61 4.66 19.74
C LEU A 445 -2.82 5.26 19.03
N MET A 446 -2.84 5.19 17.70
CA MET A 446 -3.91 5.79 16.92
C MET A 446 -4.24 4.98 15.66
N GLY A 447 -5.41 5.24 15.09
CA GLY A 447 -5.71 4.97 13.70
C GLY A 447 -5.42 6.21 12.86
N ASP A 448 -5.12 6.04 11.59
CA ASP A 448 -5.06 7.14 10.62
C ASP A 448 -6.48 7.52 10.16
N HIS A 449 -7.32 6.53 9.89
CA HIS A 449 -8.76 6.62 9.67
C HIS A 449 -9.46 5.44 10.37
N GLY A 450 -10.79 5.38 10.33
CA GLY A 450 -11.52 4.22 10.84
C GLY A 450 -11.69 3.13 9.79
N ALA A 451 -12.14 1.96 10.21
CA ALA A 451 -12.42 0.80 9.35
C ALA A 451 -13.66 1.05 8.46
N TRP A 452 -13.84 0.19 7.46
CA TRP A 452 -15.04 0.20 6.61
C TRP A 452 -16.15 -0.64 7.25
N VAL A 453 -16.40 -0.40 8.53
CA VAL A 453 -17.46 -1.04 9.30
C VAL A 453 -18.42 0.06 9.74
N PRO A 454 -19.65 0.11 9.22
CA PRO A 454 -20.62 1.14 9.61
C PRO A 454 -20.78 1.17 11.14
N VAL A 455 -20.91 2.36 11.71
CA VAL A 455 -21.27 2.49 13.12
C VAL A 455 -22.68 1.91 13.33
N ASP A 456 -22.86 1.14 14.41
CA ASP A 456 -24.14 0.44 14.66
C ASP A 456 -25.30 1.43 14.88
N THR A 457 -25.00 2.53 15.57
CA THR A 457 -25.96 3.58 15.84
C THR A 457 -25.35 4.94 15.58
N LEU A 458 -25.96 5.69 14.67
CA LEU A 458 -25.67 7.10 14.48
C LEU A 458 -26.78 7.88 15.22
N MET A 459 -26.43 8.56 16.29
CA MET A 459 -27.39 9.34 17.08
C MET A 459 -28.04 10.44 16.21
N ASN A 460 -29.30 10.74 16.48
CA ASN A 460 -30.06 11.80 15.80
C ASN A 460 -30.09 11.67 14.25
N GLU A 461 -30.19 10.45 13.72
CA GLU A 461 -30.29 10.24 12.25
C GLU A 461 -31.41 11.05 11.59
N GLN A 462 -32.49 11.33 12.33
CA GLN A 462 -33.62 12.14 11.86
C GLN A 462 -33.23 13.59 11.55
N ASP A 463 -32.20 14.12 12.22
CA ASP A 463 -31.65 15.46 11.99
C ASP A 463 -30.44 15.48 11.07
N ASN A 464 -30.20 14.40 10.33
CA ASN A 464 -29.07 14.27 9.41
C ASN A 464 -29.25 15.12 8.14
N ARG A 465 -29.17 16.45 8.30
CA ARG A 465 -29.30 17.42 7.20
C ARG A 465 -28.11 17.42 6.24
N ALA A 466 -26.94 16.97 6.73
CA ALA A 466 -25.73 16.86 5.93
C ALA A 466 -25.71 15.61 5.03
N GLY A 467 -26.65 14.67 5.23
CA GLY A 467 -26.73 13.41 4.48
C GLY A 467 -25.53 12.50 4.71
N VAL A 468 -24.85 12.62 5.86
CA VAL A 468 -23.69 11.79 6.19
C VAL A 468 -24.13 10.34 6.41
N LYS A 469 -23.34 9.39 5.91
CA LYS A 469 -23.66 7.96 5.99
C LYS A 469 -22.93 7.31 7.18
N PRO A 470 -23.53 6.27 7.82
CA PRO A 470 -22.84 5.53 8.89
C PRO A 470 -21.44 5.03 8.52
N MET A 471 -21.24 4.61 7.28
CA MET A 471 -19.93 4.22 6.75
C MET A 471 -18.93 5.39 6.73
N TRP A 472 -19.37 6.61 6.39
CA TRP A 472 -18.48 7.79 6.34
C TRP A 472 -18.08 8.22 7.75
N VAL A 473 -19.01 8.14 8.71
CA VAL A 473 -18.72 8.37 10.13
C VAL A 473 -17.72 7.35 10.63
N ALA A 474 -17.91 6.07 10.29
CA ALA A 474 -16.97 5.00 10.65
C ALA A 474 -15.53 5.32 10.18
N MET A 475 -15.38 5.70 8.90
CA MET A 475 -14.09 6.08 8.33
C MET A 475 -13.49 7.35 8.98
N ALA A 476 -14.33 8.21 9.53
CA ALA A 476 -13.95 9.47 10.16
C ALA A 476 -13.71 9.37 11.68
N THR A 477 -13.78 8.18 12.27
CA THR A 477 -13.63 8.00 13.74
C THR A 477 -12.47 7.08 14.11
N PRO A 478 -11.19 7.46 13.79
CA PRO A 478 -10.04 6.67 14.21
C PRO A 478 -9.80 6.75 15.72
N VAL A 479 -9.20 5.70 16.26
CA VAL A 479 -8.68 5.69 17.65
C VAL A 479 -7.67 6.81 17.86
N LEU A 480 -7.70 7.42 19.04
CA LEU A 480 -6.61 8.23 19.57
C LEU A 480 -6.45 7.94 21.06
N ALA A 481 -5.36 7.31 21.44
CA ALA A 481 -5.00 7.03 22.82
C ALA A 481 -3.56 7.47 23.07
N ILE A 482 -3.34 8.33 24.07
CA ILE A 482 -2.04 8.91 24.37
C ILE A 482 -1.65 8.65 25.82
N LYS A 483 -0.41 8.21 26.02
CA LYS A 483 0.23 8.06 27.32
C LYS A 483 1.39 9.07 27.42
N PRO A 484 1.22 10.18 28.16
CA PRO A 484 2.31 11.14 28.41
C PRO A 484 3.43 10.54 29.28
N PRO A 485 4.65 11.09 29.20
CA PRO A 485 5.73 10.73 30.11
C PRO A 485 5.32 10.89 31.57
N GLY A 486 5.75 9.97 32.43
CA GLY A 486 5.48 9.99 33.87
C GLY A 486 4.08 9.60 34.31
N VAL A 487 3.11 9.49 33.38
CA VAL A 487 1.70 9.16 33.70
C VAL A 487 1.52 7.65 33.79
N MET A 488 0.87 7.22 34.88
CA MET A 488 0.54 5.81 35.19
C MET A 488 -0.91 5.71 35.69
N GLY A 489 -1.35 4.51 35.99
CA GLY A 489 -2.72 4.20 36.46
C GLY A 489 -3.60 3.67 35.34
N ASN A 490 -4.85 3.35 35.64
CA ASN A 490 -5.78 2.79 34.66
C ASN A 490 -6.00 3.72 33.47
N ILE A 491 -6.31 3.13 32.32
CA ILE A 491 -6.73 3.90 31.13
C ILE A 491 -7.90 4.81 31.47
N ARG A 492 -7.81 6.07 31.07
CA ARG A 492 -8.85 7.08 31.22
C ARG A 492 -9.56 7.29 29.89
N VAL A 493 -10.80 7.72 29.93
CA VAL A 493 -11.58 8.09 28.74
C VAL A 493 -11.89 9.58 28.79
N SER A 494 -11.61 10.27 27.71
CA SER A 494 -11.93 11.69 27.49
C SER A 494 -12.97 11.81 26.37
N GLY A 495 -13.96 12.67 26.59
CA GLY A 495 -14.92 13.10 25.56
C GLY A 495 -14.51 14.37 24.83
N ALA A 496 -13.28 14.84 25.03
CA ALA A 496 -12.79 16.04 24.35
C ALA A 496 -12.88 15.90 22.82
N PRO A 497 -13.43 16.91 22.11
CA PRO A 497 -13.59 16.87 20.66
C PRO A 497 -12.25 17.09 19.96
N THR A 498 -11.47 16.02 19.84
CA THR A 498 -10.14 16.02 19.20
C THR A 498 -10.19 15.72 17.71
N SER A 499 -9.07 15.92 17.04
CA SER A 499 -8.87 15.55 15.64
C SER A 499 -7.44 15.02 15.41
N VAL A 500 -7.23 14.21 14.39
CA VAL A 500 -5.90 13.69 14.04
C VAL A 500 -4.88 14.81 13.77
N VAL A 501 -5.32 15.99 13.34
CA VAL A 501 -4.43 17.16 13.15
C VAL A 501 -3.93 17.77 14.47
N ASP A 502 -4.45 17.35 15.60
CA ASP A 502 -3.99 17.79 16.92
C ASP A 502 -2.78 16.99 17.41
N VAL A 503 -2.50 15.86 16.77
CA VAL A 503 -1.44 14.94 17.19
C VAL A 503 -0.06 15.62 17.14
N PRO A 504 0.38 16.29 16.05
CA PRO A 504 1.68 16.93 16.01
C PRO A 504 1.81 18.06 17.07
N ALA A 505 0.77 18.88 17.26
CA ALA A 505 0.75 19.91 18.30
C ALA A 505 0.86 19.30 19.71
N THR A 506 0.18 18.16 19.95
CA THR A 506 0.22 17.46 21.24
C THR A 506 1.61 16.89 21.51
N ILE A 507 2.23 16.24 20.53
CA ILE A 507 3.58 15.67 20.70
C ILE A 507 4.58 16.80 20.92
N SER A 508 4.49 17.89 20.12
CA SER A 508 5.34 19.07 20.27
C SER A 508 5.26 19.68 21.68
N ASP A 509 4.03 19.87 22.19
CA ASP A 509 3.79 20.41 23.55
C ASP A 509 4.38 19.49 24.63
N LEU A 510 4.10 18.17 24.56
CA LEU A 510 4.59 17.19 25.54
C LEU A 510 6.11 17.01 25.54
N LEU A 511 6.78 17.32 24.43
CA LEU A 511 8.23 17.24 24.29
C LEU A 511 8.92 18.61 24.50
N GLY A 512 8.14 19.70 24.56
CA GLY A 512 8.67 21.06 24.65
C GLY A 512 9.43 21.50 23.39
N LEU A 513 8.97 21.08 22.20
CA LEU A 513 9.58 21.47 20.92
C LEU A 513 9.17 22.91 20.56
N GLU A 514 10.06 23.62 19.84
CA GLU A 514 9.80 25.01 19.42
C GLU A 514 8.81 25.10 18.24
N THR A 515 8.69 24.01 17.44
CA THR A 515 7.85 24.00 16.25
C THR A 515 6.36 24.09 16.61
N GLN A 516 5.68 25.06 16.04
CA GLN A 516 4.24 25.28 16.19
C GLN A 516 3.48 24.57 15.08
N PHE A 517 2.35 23.94 15.44
CA PHE A 517 1.44 23.26 14.52
C PHE A 517 0.03 23.85 14.62
N ASP A 518 -0.75 23.82 13.56
CA ASP A 518 -2.10 24.40 13.50
C ASP A 518 -3.12 23.73 14.45
N GLY A 519 -2.86 22.47 14.88
CA GLY A 519 -3.69 21.74 15.83
C GLY A 519 -3.60 22.28 17.26
N MET A 520 -4.41 21.71 18.15
CA MET A 520 -4.42 22.03 19.59
C MET A 520 -3.88 20.84 20.39
N PRO A 521 -3.03 21.05 21.40
CA PRO A 521 -2.66 19.98 22.33
C PRO A 521 -3.92 19.35 22.96
N VAL A 522 -4.14 18.04 22.75
CA VAL A 522 -5.41 17.37 23.11
C VAL A 522 -5.70 17.41 24.61
N PHE A 523 -4.68 17.48 25.46
CA PHE A 523 -4.84 17.59 26.90
C PHE A 523 -5.29 18.97 27.38
N SER A 524 -5.24 19.99 26.50
CA SER A 524 -5.76 21.33 26.77
C SER A 524 -7.24 21.48 26.36
N ILE A 525 -7.81 20.50 25.64
CA ILE A 525 -9.17 20.55 25.15
C ILE A 525 -10.14 20.02 26.20
N SER A 526 -11.07 20.84 26.63
CA SER A 526 -12.15 20.43 27.56
C SER A 526 -13.12 19.47 26.88
N ASN A 527 -13.69 18.52 27.63
CA ASN A 527 -14.72 17.61 27.12
C ASN A 527 -15.96 18.33 26.56
N GLU A 528 -16.25 19.54 27.06
CA GLU A 528 -17.41 20.35 26.68
C GLU A 528 -17.02 21.50 25.72
N ALA A 529 -15.80 21.51 25.20
CA ALA A 529 -15.33 22.59 24.36
C ALA A 529 -16.16 22.70 23.06
N PRO A 530 -16.76 23.89 22.79
CA PRO A 530 -17.40 24.12 21.51
C PRO A 530 -16.33 24.25 20.43
N ARG A 531 -16.09 23.19 19.67
CA ARG A 531 -15.03 23.16 18.69
C ARG A 531 -15.54 22.67 17.33
N LEU A 532 -15.28 23.46 16.28
CA LEU A 532 -15.49 23.04 14.90
C LEU A 532 -14.28 22.22 14.45
N ARG A 533 -14.53 20.97 14.06
CA ARG A 533 -13.55 20.07 13.43
C ARG A 533 -13.92 19.85 11.98
N ARG A 534 -12.97 19.41 11.14
CA ARG A 534 -13.18 19.26 9.70
C ARG A 534 -12.88 17.84 9.25
N HIS A 535 -13.78 17.29 8.41
CA HIS A 535 -13.58 16.05 7.67
C HIS A 535 -13.70 16.34 6.17
N LEU A 536 -12.69 15.92 5.41
CA LEU A 536 -12.60 16.14 3.98
C LEU A 536 -12.80 14.80 3.26
N PHE A 537 -14.02 14.55 2.84
CA PHE A 537 -14.40 13.31 2.18
C PHE A 537 -14.14 13.41 0.67
N TYR A 538 -13.47 12.41 0.10
CA TYR A 538 -13.31 12.26 -1.33
C TYR A 538 -13.48 10.79 -1.77
N LYS A 539 -13.82 10.59 -3.05
CA LYS A 539 -13.86 9.25 -3.64
C LYS A 539 -12.43 8.75 -3.80
N PHE A 540 -12.18 7.49 -3.43
CA PHE A 540 -10.87 6.89 -3.56
C PHE A 540 -10.35 6.91 -5.01
N GLY A 541 -9.04 7.15 -5.14
CA GLY A 541 -8.33 7.19 -6.42
C GLY A 541 -8.05 8.61 -6.91
N MET A 542 -7.22 8.70 -7.94
CA MET A 542 -6.90 9.96 -8.61
C MET A 542 -8.01 10.34 -9.59
N ASN A 543 -8.19 11.63 -9.80
CA ASN A 543 -9.16 12.12 -10.77
C ASN A 543 -8.62 11.93 -12.21
N PRO A 544 -9.29 11.14 -13.07
CA PRO A 544 -8.82 10.91 -14.43
C PRO A 544 -8.90 12.17 -15.32
N ASP A 545 -9.80 13.11 -14.97
CA ASP A 545 -10.02 14.35 -15.72
C ASP A 545 -9.08 15.49 -15.29
N ALA A 546 -8.34 15.31 -14.18
CA ALA A 546 -7.39 16.28 -13.65
C ALA A 546 -6.14 15.55 -13.14
N LYS A 547 -5.11 15.46 -13.98
CA LYS A 547 -3.92 14.68 -13.69
C LYS A 547 -3.20 15.15 -12.41
N GLY A 548 -2.98 14.24 -11.50
CA GLY A 548 -2.30 14.52 -10.23
C GLY A 548 -3.20 15.04 -9.11
N TYR A 549 -4.49 15.19 -9.33
CA TYR A 549 -5.46 15.65 -8.34
C TYR A 549 -6.39 14.53 -7.87
N LEU A 550 -6.99 14.73 -6.68
CA LEU A 550 -8.07 13.87 -6.20
C LEU A 550 -9.40 14.21 -6.91
N PHE A 551 -10.36 13.29 -6.80
CA PHE A 551 -11.75 13.62 -7.07
C PHE A 551 -12.20 14.82 -6.21
N PRO A 552 -13.29 15.53 -6.59
CA PRO A 552 -13.81 16.63 -5.80
C PRO A 552 -13.95 16.26 -4.31
N ILE A 553 -13.39 17.09 -3.43
CA ILE A 553 -13.38 16.88 -1.98
C ILE A 553 -14.61 17.59 -1.39
N LEU A 554 -15.41 16.88 -0.60
CA LEU A 554 -16.50 17.43 0.19
C LEU A 554 -16.01 17.73 1.60
N GLU A 555 -16.03 18.98 2.02
CA GLU A 555 -15.66 19.36 3.37
C GLU A 555 -16.90 19.30 4.28
N TYR A 556 -16.79 18.55 5.38
CA TYR A 556 -17.78 18.54 6.44
C TYR A 556 -17.21 19.23 7.68
N GLY A 557 -17.98 20.16 8.24
CA GLY A 557 -17.75 20.69 9.57
C GLY A 557 -18.47 19.84 10.60
N VAL A 558 -17.78 19.42 11.67
CA VAL A 558 -18.38 18.67 12.80
C VAL A 558 -18.30 19.52 14.05
N TYR A 559 -19.47 19.85 14.60
CA TYR A 559 -19.61 20.65 15.80
C TYR A 559 -20.43 19.89 16.84
N GLY A 560 -19.75 19.22 17.76
CA GLY A 560 -20.33 18.26 18.70
C GLY A 560 -19.75 16.86 18.51
N SER A 561 -20.47 15.81 18.93
CA SER A 561 -20.03 14.43 18.82
C SER A 561 -19.98 13.95 17.36
N THR A 562 -18.93 13.22 17.01
CA THR A 562 -18.80 12.58 15.69
C THR A 562 -19.89 11.55 15.41
N LEU A 563 -20.47 10.95 16.46
CA LEU A 563 -21.56 9.98 16.38
C LEU A 563 -22.95 10.62 16.36
N ASP A 564 -23.05 11.95 16.34
CA ASP A 564 -24.31 12.67 16.21
C ASP A 564 -24.45 13.24 14.81
N ALA A 565 -25.39 12.71 14.02
CA ALA A 565 -25.62 13.15 12.64
C ALA A 565 -25.96 14.65 12.55
N SER A 566 -26.59 15.22 13.58
CA SER A 566 -26.93 16.65 13.63
C SER A 566 -25.71 17.55 13.83
N ALA A 567 -24.59 16.99 14.31
CA ALA A 567 -23.32 17.72 14.47
C ALA A 567 -22.57 17.95 13.14
N TRP A 568 -22.96 17.22 12.08
CA TRP A 568 -22.32 17.29 10.78
C TRP A 568 -22.98 18.34 9.89
N HIS A 569 -22.17 19.21 9.29
CA HIS A 569 -22.60 20.26 8.39
C HIS A 569 -21.82 20.18 7.09
N LEU A 570 -22.52 20.05 5.96
CA LEU A 570 -21.88 20.09 4.64
C LEU A 570 -21.38 21.52 4.38
N GLY A 571 -20.08 21.65 4.13
CA GLY A 571 -19.39 22.89 3.83
C GLY A 571 -19.03 23.02 2.34
N ALA A 572 -17.79 23.41 2.08
CA ALA A 572 -17.30 23.65 0.75
C ALA A 572 -17.09 22.34 -0.06
N LYS A 573 -17.17 22.46 -1.38
CA LYS A 573 -16.71 21.44 -2.33
C LYS A 573 -15.45 21.96 -3.01
N HIS A 574 -14.34 21.27 -2.84
CA HIS A 574 -13.04 21.63 -3.40
C HIS A 574 -12.81 20.87 -4.71
N LEU A 575 -12.78 21.60 -5.80
CA LEU A 575 -12.48 21.08 -7.14
C LEU A 575 -10.98 21.17 -7.41
N PRO A 576 -10.42 20.33 -8.29
CA PRO A 576 -9.05 20.50 -8.77
C PRO A 576 -8.82 21.90 -9.35
N SER A 577 -7.72 22.56 -8.98
CA SER A 577 -7.45 23.94 -9.45
C SER A 577 -7.28 24.05 -10.97
N GLU A 578 -6.84 23.01 -11.65
CA GLU A 578 -6.77 22.96 -13.12
C GLU A 578 -8.16 23.02 -13.80
N THR A 579 -9.21 22.54 -13.14
CA THR A 579 -10.58 22.57 -13.69
C THR A 579 -11.15 23.99 -13.74
N ILE A 580 -10.63 24.91 -12.92
CA ILE A 580 -11.08 26.30 -12.84
C ILE A 580 -10.54 27.12 -14.01
N HIS A 581 -9.37 26.78 -14.56
CA HIS A 581 -8.77 27.49 -15.70
C HIS A 581 -9.38 27.11 -17.06
N GLY A 582 -10.02 25.94 -17.18
CA GLY A 582 -10.66 25.48 -18.43
C GLY A 582 -12.08 26.01 -18.69
N VAL A 583 -12.73 26.66 -17.72
CA VAL A 583 -14.12 27.15 -17.84
C VAL A 583 -14.16 28.63 -18.22
N ASN A 584 -13.06 29.37 -18.11
CA ASN A 584 -13.02 30.82 -18.41
C ASN A 584 -12.57 31.18 -19.84
N ASP A 585 -12.24 30.18 -20.69
CA ASP A 585 -11.80 30.43 -22.07
C ASP A 585 -12.81 29.95 -23.12
N ALA A 586 -14.11 30.01 -22.86
CA ALA A 586 -15.14 29.92 -23.90
C ALA A 586 -15.76 31.31 -24.15
N PRO A 587 -15.70 31.82 -25.40
CA PRO A 587 -16.17 33.16 -25.75
C PRO A 587 -17.69 33.31 -25.68
#